data_fb7f95f48e87f36bc6232a0190d72356
#
_entry.id   fb7f95f48e87f36bc6232a0190d72356
#
_cell.length_a   1.000
_cell.length_b   1.000
_cell.length_c   1.000
_cell.angle_alpha   90.00
_cell.angle_beta   90.00
_cell.angle_gamma   90.00
#
_symmetry.space_group_name_H-M   'P 1'
#
loop_
_entity.id
_entity.type
_entity.pdbx_description
1 polymer ?
#
loop_
_entity_poly.entity_id
_entity_poly.type
_entity_poly.pdbx_seq_one_letter_code
_entity_poly.pdbx_strand_id
1 'polypeptide(L)'
;SVKTAWILLILMLFFSLFIVLAIPTESRNLCLLLATLSLPFILLYPSAKRWFKYPQLILSICWGFSVLIPWAASESSLAGGVTLLFCWLATIFWTFGFDTVYAMADEFDDKEIGLNSSAISLGRNSIKAVSICYFVASFLLAIAAFKATLGLIFWPFWLISTLGMQREVFLLSSKSKGIKTSGLHFSNQVRIGSLLLLGMILSKII
;
A
#
# COMPACT_ATOMS: atom_id res chain seq x y z
N SER A 1 18.68 -3.76 -20.13
CA SER A 1 18.20 -4.66 -21.22
C SER A 1 17.13 -5.61 -20.70
N VAL A 2 16.33 -6.21 -21.58
CA VAL A 2 15.31 -7.21 -21.21
C VAL A 2 15.95 -8.39 -20.45
N LYS A 3 17.14 -8.83 -20.88
CA LYS A 3 17.89 -9.90 -20.19
C LYS A 3 18.22 -9.52 -18.75
N THR A 4 18.65 -8.28 -18.50
CA THR A 4 18.95 -7.79 -17.14
C THR A 4 17.69 -7.78 -16.27
N ALA A 5 16.53 -7.39 -16.83
CA ALA A 5 15.26 -7.41 -16.12
C ALA A 5 14.86 -8.84 -15.71
N TRP A 6 15.01 -9.82 -16.60
CA TRP A 6 14.73 -11.23 -16.27
C TRP A 6 15.67 -11.78 -15.20
N ILE A 7 16.97 -11.46 -15.27
CA ILE A 7 17.94 -11.88 -14.24
C ILE A 7 17.56 -11.30 -12.89
N LEU A 8 17.24 -9.98 -12.81
CA LEU A 8 16.83 -9.34 -11.56
C LEU A 8 15.53 -9.96 -11.02
N LEU A 9 14.54 -10.23 -11.87
CA LEU A 9 13.30 -10.88 -11.46
C LEU A 9 13.57 -12.26 -10.84
N ILE A 10 14.36 -13.10 -11.52
CA ILE A 10 14.69 -14.45 -11.04
C ILE A 10 15.45 -14.37 -9.71
N LEU A 11 16.42 -13.45 -9.57
CA LEU A 11 17.15 -13.25 -8.33
C LEU A 11 16.22 -12.82 -7.19
N MET A 12 15.30 -11.86 -7.43
CA MET A 12 14.34 -11.41 -6.41
C MET A 12 13.40 -12.52 -5.99
N LEU A 13 12.90 -13.33 -6.93
CA LEU A 13 12.07 -14.49 -6.63
C LEU A 13 12.82 -15.55 -5.84
N PHE A 14 14.10 -15.79 -6.15
CA PHE A 14 14.95 -16.72 -5.43
C PHE A 14 15.18 -16.26 -3.99
N PHE A 15 15.53 -14.97 -3.79
CA PHE A 15 15.69 -14.41 -2.45
C PHE A 15 14.40 -14.43 -1.65
N SER A 16 13.26 -14.10 -2.28
CA SER A 16 11.96 -14.16 -1.62
C SER A 16 11.62 -15.60 -1.18
N LEU A 17 11.87 -16.59 -2.05
CA LEU A 17 11.67 -17.99 -1.72
C LEU A 17 12.60 -18.42 -0.57
N PHE A 18 13.87 -18.03 -0.61
CA PHE A 18 14.83 -18.33 0.46
C PHE A 18 14.37 -17.78 1.81
N ILE A 19 13.89 -16.53 1.85
CA ILE A 19 13.33 -15.92 3.07
C ILE A 19 12.16 -16.73 3.59
N VAL A 20 11.21 -17.13 2.71
CA VAL A 20 10.04 -17.92 3.13
C VAL A 20 10.46 -19.32 3.63
N LEU A 21 11.47 -19.94 3.01
CA LEU A 21 11.99 -21.23 3.46
C LEU A 21 12.74 -21.15 4.79
N ALA A 22 13.27 -19.97 5.14
CA ALA A 22 13.92 -19.72 6.44
C ALA A 22 12.91 -19.48 7.59
N ILE A 23 11.62 -19.25 7.28
CA ILE A 23 10.56 -19.12 8.29
C ILE A 23 10.35 -20.48 9.00
N PRO A 24 10.01 -20.49 10.32
CA PRO A 24 9.66 -21.72 11.03
C PRO A 24 8.60 -22.56 10.31
N THR A 25 8.69 -23.89 10.44
CA THR A 25 7.82 -24.82 9.70
C THR A 25 6.34 -24.61 9.96
N GLU A 26 5.99 -24.19 11.18
CA GLU A 26 4.62 -23.91 11.60
C GLU A 26 3.95 -22.81 10.78
N SER A 27 4.70 -21.78 10.41
CA SER A 27 4.21 -20.62 9.64
C SER A 27 4.44 -20.75 8.13
N ARG A 28 5.45 -21.54 7.74
CA ARG A 28 5.98 -21.61 6.35
C ARG A 28 4.91 -21.95 5.33
N ASN A 29 4.11 -22.99 5.60
CA ASN A 29 3.10 -23.45 4.64
C ASN A 29 2.04 -22.37 4.39
N LEU A 30 1.64 -21.64 5.43
CA LEU A 30 0.69 -20.54 5.31
C LEU A 30 1.31 -19.36 4.54
N CYS A 31 2.56 -19.02 4.81
CA CYS A 31 3.28 -17.97 4.07
C CYS A 31 3.45 -18.34 2.60
N LEU A 32 3.79 -19.59 2.25
CA LEU A 32 3.87 -20.08 0.88
C LEU A 32 2.52 -20.01 0.17
N LEU A 33 1.45 -20.40 0.86
CA LEU A 33 0.09 -20.28 0.31
C LEU A 33 -0.25 -18.82 -0.01
N LEU A 34 -0.01 -17.90 0.92
CA LEU A 34 -0.28 -16.47 0.72
C LEU A 34 0.59 -15.88 -0.40
N ALA A 35 1.88 -16.23 -0.44
CA ALA A 35 2.77 -15.82 -1.52
C ALA A 35 2.28 -16.34 -2.88
N THR A 36 1.85 -17.60 -2.95
CA THR A 36 1.27 -18.17 -4.17
C THR A 36 -0.03 -17.48 -4.56
N LEU A 37 -0.91 -17.18 -3.61
CA LEU A 37 -2.16 -16.45 -3.84
C LEU A 37 -1.93 -15.00 -4.29
N SER A 38 -0.80 -14.40 -3.98
CA SER A 38 -0.45 -13.04 -4.45
C SER A 38 -0.02 -13.02 -5.94
N LEU A 39 0.54 -14.12 -6.45
CA LEU A 39 1.08 -14.18 -7.82
C LEU A 39 0.07 -13.82 -8.92
N PRO A 40 -1.18 -14.28 -8.92
CA PRO A 40 -2.16 -13.86 -9.92
C PRO A 40 -2.34 -12.35 -10.00
N PHE A 41 -2.41 -11.65 -8.86
CA PHE A 41 -2.57 -10.20 -8.82
C PHE A 41 -1.31 -9.49 -9.34
N ILE A 42 -0.12 -9.97 -8.96
CA ILE A 42 1.16 -9.43 -9.43
C ILE A 42 1.28 -9.60 -10.96
N LEU A 43 0.89 -10.75 -11.51
CA LEU A 43 0.96 -11.03 -12.94
C LEU A 43 -0.11 -10.28 -13.75
N LEU A 44 -1.30 -10.07 -13.16
CA LEU A 44 -2.39 -9.35 -13.82
C LEU A 44 -2.18 -7.84 -13.85
N TYR A 45 -1.53 -7.25 -12.83
CA TYR A 45 -1.40 -5.81 -12.68
C TYR A 45 -0.80 -5.11 -13.92
N PRO A 46 0.32 -5.57 -14.54
CA PRO A 46 0.88 -4.90 -15.72
C PRO A 46 -0.08 -4.86 -16.91
N SER A 47 -0.93 -5.87 -17.06
CA SER A 47 -1.92 -5.94 -18.14
C SER A 47 -3.24 -5.18 -17.81
N ALA A 48 -3.49 -4.95 -16.55
CA ALA A 48 -4.77 -4.40 -16.07
C ALA A 48 -5.11 -3.02 -16.65
N LYS A 49 -4.10 -2.19 -16.95
CA LYS A 49 -4.29 -0.89 -17.63
C LYS A 49 -5.03 -1.03 -18.99
N ARG A 50 -5.06 -2.21 -19.61
CA ARG A 50 -5.69 -2.42 -20.93
C ARG A 50 -7.17 -2.79 -20.86
N TRP A 51 -7.62 -3.38 -19.75
CA TRP A 51 -8.97 -3.95 -19.66
C TRP A 51 -9.75 -3.55 -18.40
N PHE A 52 -9.08 -3.06 -17.36
CA PHE A 52 -9.71 -2.72 -16.09
C PHE A 52 -9.64 -1.21 -15.81
N LYS A 53 -10.77 -0.61 -15.41
CA LYS A 53 -10.88 0.83 -15.18
C LYS A 53 -10.04 1.35 -13.99
N TYR A 54 -9.75 0.47 -13.02
CA TYR A 54 -9.05 0.82 -11.78
C TYR A 54 -7.85 -0.11 -11.53
N PRO A 55 -6.83 -0.14 -12.42
CA PRO A 55 -5.70 -1.06 -12.27
C PRO A 55 -4.97 -0.86 -10.93
N GLN A 56 -4.99 0.34 -10.36
CA GLN A 56 -4.43 0.67 -9.05
C GLN A 56 -5.07 -0.14 -7.91
N LEU A 57 -6.32 -0.61 -8.07
CA LEU A 57 -6.96 -1.48 -7.09
C LEU A 57 -6.31 -2.87 -7.05
N ILE A 58 -5.92 -3.41 -8.21
CA ILE A 58 -5.19 -4.69 -8.29
C ILE A 58 -3.83 -4.56 -7.59
N LEU A 59 -3.10 -3.46 -7.83
CA LEU A 59 -1.85 -3.17 -7.13
C LEU A 59 -2.07 -3.06 -5.61
N SER A 60 -3.15 -2.41 -5.19
CA SER A 60 -3.47 -2.27 -3.76
C SER A 60 -3.70 -3.61 -3.08
N ILE A 61 -4.34 -4.56 -3.77
CA ILE A 61 -4.51 -5.93 -3.29
C ILE A 61 -3.15 -6.64 -3.20
N CYS A 62 -2.25 -6.46 -4.20
CA CYS A 62 -0.89 -6.98 -4.12
C CYS A 62 -0.17 -6.49 -2.85
N TRP A 63 -0.26 -5.19 -2.56
CA TRP A 63 0.32 -4.62 -1.35
C TRP A 63 -0.38 -5.10 -0.07
N GLY A 64 -1.65 -5.47 -0.13
CA GLY A 64 -2.35 -6.10 0.98
C GLY A 64 -1.68 -7.37 1.50
N PHE A 65 -1.03 -8.15 0.62
CA PHE A 65 -0.26 -9.33 1.05
C PHE A 65 0.97 -8.99 1.89
N SER A 66 1.48 -7.74 1.81
CA SER A 66 2.57 -7.27 2.69
C SER A 66 2.14 -7.15 4.17
N VAL A 67 0.85 -7.19 4.46
CA VAL A 67 0.31 -7.30 5.83
C VAL A 67 0.05 -8.76 6.20
N LEU A 68 -0.54 -9.54 5.31
CA LEU A 68 -0.96 -10.92 5.59
C LEU A 68 0.23 -11.85 5.78
N ILE A 69 1.28 -11.74 4.94
CA ILE A 69 2.44 -12.64 4.98
C ILE A 69 3.27 -12.44 6.27
N PRO A 70 3.68 -11.22 6.68
CA PRO A 70 4.37 -11.03 7.95
C PRO A 70 3.52 -11.41 9.16
N TRP A 71 2.21 -11.17 9.12
CA TRP A 71 1.30 -11.63 10.18
C TRP A 71 1.32 -13.16 10.30
N ALA A 72 1.15 -13.85 9.18
CA ALA A 72 1.20 -15.31 9.14
C ALA A 72 2.56 -15.85 9.59
N ALA A 73 3.66 -15.16 9.26
CA ALA A 73 5.00 -15.53 9.70
C ALA A 73 5.18 -15.43 11.22
N SER A 74 4.58 -14.40 11.85
CA SER A 74 4.64 -14.17 13.30
C SER A 74 3.70 -15.07 14.09
N GLU A 75 2.44 -15.16 13.65
CA GLU A 75 1.35 -15.77 14.41
C GLU A 75 1.01 -17.22 13.98
N SER A 76 1.65 -17.72 12.93
CA SER A 76 1.35 -19.05 12.31
C SER A 76 -0.13 -19.20 11.91
N SER A 77 -0.89 -18.13 11.84
CA SER A 77 -2.32 -18.12 11.54
C SER A 77 -2.77 -16.78 10.97
N LEU A 78 -3.99 -16.72 10.42
CA LEU A 78 -4.68 -15.47 10.05
C LEU A 78 -5.79 -15.09 11.05
N ALA A 79 -5.75 -15.65 12.24
CA ALA A 79 -6.75 -15.41 13.29
C ALA A 79 -6.56 -14.06 14.01
N GLY A 80 -6.11 -13.01 13.28
CA GLY A 80 -5.88 -11.66 13.82
C GLY A 80 -7.15 -10.81 14.01
N GLY A 81 -8.33 -11.37 13.69
CA GLY A 81 -9.62 -10.71 13.89
C GLY A 81 -9.70 -9.32 13.26
N VAL A 82 -10.29 -8.38 14.00
CA VAL A 82 -10.50 -6.99 13.54
C VAL A 82 -9.17 -6.26 13.29
N THR A 83 -8.15 -6.54 14.09
CA THR A 83 -6.84 -5.89 13.96
C THR A 83 -6.20 -6.20 12.60
N LEU A 84 -6.10 -7.48 12.26
CA LEU A 84 -5.54 -7.90 10.97
C LEU A 84 -6.36 -7.38 9.79
N LEU A 85 -7.69 -7.56 9.87
CA LEU A 85 -8.60 -7.10 8.81
C LEU A 85 -8.44 -5.59 8.54
N PHE A 86 -8.37 -4.78 9.58
CA PHE A 86 -8.31 -3.33 9.42
C PHE A 86 -6.91 -2.84 9.02
N CYS A 87 -5.84 -3.49 9.46
CA CYS A 87 -4.51 -3.24 8.91
C CYS A 87 -4.45 -3.57 7.41
N TRP A 88 -5.01 -4.69 6.99
CA TRP A 88 -5.08 -5.12 5.61
C TRP A 88 -5.89 -4.13 4.75
N LEU A 89 -7.09 -3.77 5.16
CA LEU A 89 -7.93 -2.79 4.47
C LEU A 89 -7.27 -1.40 4.44
N ALA A 90 -6.67 -0.95 5.55
CA ALA A 90 -5.96 0.32 5.60
C ALA A 90 -4.84 0.38 4.56
N THR A 91 -4.08 -0.71 4.41
CA THR A 91 -3.02 -0.80 3.40
C THR A 91 -3.60 -0.72 1.98
N ILE A 92 -4.72 -1.38 1.70
CA ILE A 92 -5.39 -1.30 0.39
C ILE A 92 -5.84 0.12 0.09
N PHE A 93 -6.52 0.79 1.02
CA PHE A 93 -6.98 2.16 0.81
C PHE A 93 -5.82 3.15 0.67
N TRP A 94 -4.79 3.02 1.51
CA TRP A 94 -3.62 3.89 1.41
C TRP A 94 -2.90 3.71 0.06
N THR A 95 -2.64 2.47 -0.35
CA THR A 95 -1.99 2.16 -1.63
C THR A 95 -2.82 2.65 -2.81
N PHE A 96 -4.14 2.43 -2.79
CA PHE A 96 -5.00 2.90 -3.87
C PHE A 96 -4.96 4.44 -4.01
N GLY A 97 -5.06 5.18 -2.90
CA GLY A 97 -4.94 6.63 -2.89
C GLY A 97 -3.58 7.10 -3.40
N PHE A 98 -2.51 6.51 -2.89
CA PHE A 98 -1.14 6.79 -3.22
C PHE A 98 -0.83 6.55 -4.71
N ASP A 99 -1.21 5.39 -5.24
CA ASP A 99 -0.95 5.03 -6.63
C ASP A 99 -1.88 5.78 -7.60
N THR A 100 -3.05 6.22 -7.14
CA THR A 100 -3.90 7.15 -7.90
C THR A 100 -3.20 8.50 -8.10
N VAL A 101 -2.50 9.03 -7.09
CA VAL A 101 -1.70 10.26 -7.24
C VAL A 101 -0.57 10.05 -8.25
N TYR A 102 0.06 8.87 -8.23
CA TYR A 102 1.09 8.55 -9.21
C TYR A 102 0.51 8.51 -10.64
N ALA A 103 -0.65 7.85 -10.80
CA ALA A 103 -1.36 7.78 -12.08
C ALA A 103 -1.83 9.15 -12.61
N MET A 104 -1.98 10.17 -11.75
CA MET A 104 -2.26 11.54 -12.21
C MET A 104 -1.10 12.16 -12.99
N ALA A 105 0.16 11.74 -12.74
CA ALA A 105 1.30 12.22 -13.50
C ALA A 105 1.32 11.69 -14.93
N ASP A 106 0.87 10.44 -15.10
CA ASP A 106 0.85 9.73 -16.37
C ASP A 106 -0.49 9.89 -17.12
N GLU A 107 -1.44 10.66 -16.56
CA GLU A 107 -2.84 10.76 -17.07
C GLU A 107 -2.90 11.17 -18.54
N PHE A 108 -2.04 12.06 -19.00
CA PHE A 108 -2.00 12.52 -20.39
C PHE A 108 -1.51 11.41 -21.32
N ASP A 109 -0.38 10.81 -21.00
CA ASP A 109 0.25 9.77 -21.80
C ASP A 109 -0.63 8.48 -21.85
N ASP A 110 -1.18 8.08 -20.70
CA ASP A 110 -2.10 6.95 -20.60
C ASP A 110 -3.34 7.15 -21.48
N LYS A 111 -3.90 8.38 -21.54
CA LYS A 111 -5.03 8.71 -22.42
C LYS A 111 -4.68 8.63 -23.90
N GLU A 112 -3.52 9.16 -24.28
CA GLU A 112 -3.06 9.20 -25.65
C GLU A 112 -2.92 7.79 -26.24
N ILE A 113 -2.44 6.83 -25.45
CA ILE A 113 -2.25 5.45 -25.86
C ILE A 113 -3.42 4.53 -25.49
N GLY A 114 -4.53 5.09 -24.99
CA GLY A 114 -5.77 4.34 -24.72
C GLY A 114 -5.70 3.40 -23.51
N LEU A 115 -4.86 3.70 -22.51
CA LEU A 115 -4.77 2.93 -21.27
C LEU A 115 -5.72 3.46 -20.20
N ASN A 116 -6.11 2.58 -19.29
CA ASN A 116 -6.94 2.90 -18.13
C ASN A 116 -6.07 3.24 -16.92
N SER A 117 -6.58 4.14 -16.08
CA SER A 117 -6.06 4.37 -14.73
C SER A 117 -7.16 4.89 -13.80
N SER A 118 -6.95 4.78 -12.50
CA SER A 118 -7.87 5.37 -11.52
C SER A 118 -7.95 6.89 -11.67
N ALA A 119 -6.87 7.57 -12.05
CA ALA A 119 -6.85 9.00 -12.33
C ALA A 119 -7.79 9.36 -13.49
N ILE A 120 -7.71 8.62 -14.60
CA ILE A 120 -8.58 8.79 -15.77
C ILE A 120 -10.04 8.49 -15.40
N SER A 121 -10.29 7.35 -14.74
CA SER A 121 -11.65 6.89 -14.43
C SER A 121 -12.37 7.77 -13.42
N LEU A 122 -11.66 8.35 -12.45
CA LEU A 122 -12.20 9.27 -11.46
C LEU A 122 -12.25 10.72 -11.96
N GLY A 123 -11.41 11.08 -12.92
CA GLY A 123 -11.35 12.41 -13.53
C GLY A 123 -11.23 13.52 -12.49
N ARG A 124 -12.20 14.44 -12.49
CA ARG A 124 -12.23 15.59 -11.54
C ARG A 124 -12.35 15.16 -10.07
N ASN A 125 -12.85 13.95 -9.80
CA ASN A 125 -13.02 13.44 -8.45
C ASN A 125 -11.77 12.74 -7.90
N SER A 126 -10.68 12.63 -8.66
CA SER A 126 -9.47 11.90 -8.25
C SER A 126 -8.91 12.38 -6.91
N ILE A 127 -8.77 13.70 -6.74
CA ILE A 127 -8.23 14.30 -5.50
C ILE A 127 -9.16 14.02 -4.31
N LYS A 128 -10.48 14.15 -4.52
CA LYS A 128 -11.48 13.82 -3.48
C LYS A 128 -11.43 12.35 -3.09
N ALA A 129 -11.31 11.46 -4.07
CA ALA A 129 -11.18 10.02 -3.83
C ALA A 129 -9.90 9.69 -3.04
N VAL A 130 -8.76 10.30 -3.38
CA VAL A 130 -7.50 10.15 -2.62
C VAL A 130 -7.67 10.62 -1.18
N SER A 131 -8.31 11.78 -0.94
CA SER A 131 -8.61 12.27 0.41
C SER A 131 -9.43 11.27 1.22
N ILE A 132 -10.48 10.73 0.61
CA ILE A 132 -11.34 9.71 1.25
C ILE A 132 -10.53 8.46 1.56
N CYS A 133 -9.71 7.97 0.62
CA CYS A 133 -8.88 6.79 0.83
C CYS A 133 -7.90 6.96 2.00
N TYR A 134 -7.24 8.11 2.10
CA TYR A 134 -6.32 8.39 3.20
C TYR A 134 -7.05 8.55 4.54
N PHE A 135 -8.22 9.18 4.54
CA PHE A 135 -9.05 9.29 5.74
C PHE A 135 -9.49 7.90 6.22
N VAL A 136 -10.02 7.06 5.31
CA VAL A 136 -10.43 5.68 5.61
C VAL A 136 -9.26 4.85 6.11
N ALA A 137 -8.10 4.92 5.44
CA ALA A 137 -6.89 4.22 5.87
C ALA A 137 -6.48 4.61 7.30
N SER A 138 -6.43 5.92 7.60
CA SER A 138 -6.10 6.42 8.94
C SER A 138 -7.12 5.98 9.99
N PHE A 139 -8.40 6.00 9.66
CA PHE A 139 -9.48 5.58 10.55
C PHE A 139 -9.40 4.07 10.87
N LEU A 140 -9.17 3.24 9.85
CA LEU A 140 -9.00 1.80 10.01
C LEU A 140 -7.75 1.48 10.86
N LEU A 141 -6.64 2.19 10.64
CA LEU A 141 -5.43 2.06 11.47
C LEU A 141 -5.70 2.45 12.92
N ALA A 142 -6.49 3.49 13.18
CA ALA A 142 -6.86 3.85 14.55
C ALA A 142 -7.64 2.73 15.25
N ILE A 143 -8.62 2.12 14.56
CA ILE A 143 -9.38 1.00 15.13
C ILE A 143 -8.46 -0.22 15.34
N ALA A 144 -7.59 -0.54 14.37
CA ALA A 144 -6.62 -1.62 14.51
C ALA A 144 -5.69 -1.40 15.72
N ALA A 145 -5.15 -0.19 15.87
CA ALA A 145 -4.29 0.20 16.99
C ALA A 145 -5.01 0.10 18.34
N PHE A 146 -6.26 0.55 18.40
CA PHE A 146 -7.10 0.45 19.60
C PHE A 146 -7.36 -1.02 19.98
N LYS A 147 -7.68 -1.86 19.01
CA LYS A 147 -7.90 -3.30 19.22
C LYS A 147 -6.61 -4.05 19.57
N ALA A 148 -5.48 -3.60 19.04
CA ALA A 148 -4.15 -4.11 19.38
C ALA A 148 -3.62 -3.56 20.72
N THR A 149 -4.40 -2.74 21.43
CA THR A 149 -4.03 -2.11 22.72
C THR A 149 -2.69 -1.36 22.67
N LEU A 150 -2.45 -0.62 21.58
CA LEU A 150 -1.26 0.22 21.49
C LEU A 150 -1.28 1.32 22.55
N GLY A 151 -0.11 1.57 23.16
CA GLY A 151 0.05 2.57 24.22
C GLY A 151 -0.28 4.00 23.77
N LEU A 152 -0.50 4.90 24.75
CA LEU A 152 -0.90 6.29 24.50
C LEU A 152 0.08 7.06 23.59
N ILE A 153 1.35 6.68 23.58
CA ILE A 153 2.39 7.28 22.75
C ILE A 153 2.08 7.15 21.25
N PHE A 154 1.38 6.10 20.80
CA PHE A 154 1.00 5.93 19.40
C PHE A 154 0.13 7.08 18.87
N TRP A 155 -0.80 7.60 19.67
CA TRP A 155 -1.86 8.49 19.19
C TRP A 155 -1.39 9.85 18.66
N PRO A 156 -0.40 10.54 19.27
CA PRO A 156 0.18 11.74 18.66
C PRO A 156 0.80 11.47 17.29
N PHE A 157 1.53 10.36 17.13
CA PHE A 157 2.11 9.98 15.85
C PHE A 157 1.05 9.69 14.78
N TRP A 158 0.00 8.97 15.16
CA TRP A 158 -1.15 8.74 14.30
C TRP A 158 -1.84 10.03 13.86
N LEU A 159 -2.06 10.95 14.79
CA LEU A 159 -2.72 12.24 14.49
C LEU A 159 -1.87 13.08 13.52
N ILE A 160 -0.58 13.23 13.79
CA ILE A 160 0.34 13.98 12.92
C ILE A 160 0.40 13.33 11.52
N SER A 161 0.44 12.01 11.45
CA SER A 161 0.45 11.27 10.18
C SER A 161 -0.86 11.47 9.42
N THR A 162 -2.01 11.41 10.07
CA THR A 162 -3.32 11.64 9.47
C THR A 162 -3.44 13.06 8.92
N LEU A 163 -3.04 14.06 9.68
CA LEU A 163 -3.00 15.46 9.26
C LEU A 163 -2.00 15.65 8.09
N GLY A 164 -0.86 14.98 8.15
CA GLY A 164 0.14 14.96 7.08
C GLY A 164 -0.42 14.42 5.77
N MET A 165 -1.14 13.30 5.81
CA MET A 165 -1.80 12.73 4.62
C MET A 165 -2.79 13.73 4.00
N GLN A 166 -3.66 14.34 4.78
CA GLN A 166 -4.66 15.30 4.29
C GLN A 166 -4.00 16.60 3.79
N ARG A 167 -2.93 17.06 4.45
CA ARG A 167 -2.13 18.18 3.96
C ARG A 167 -1.54 17.91 2.57
N GLU A 168 -1.00 16.71 2.33
CA GLU A 168 -0.49 16.35 1.00
C GLU A 168 -1.59 16.37 -0.07
N VAL A 169 -2.79 15.92 0.24
CA VAL A 169 -3.94 16.00 -0.68
C VAL A 169 -4.32 17.46 -0.96
N PHE A 170 -4.34 18.32 0.06
CA PHE A 170 -4.59 19.76 -0.12
C PHE A 170 -3.55 20.40 -1.04
N LEU A 171 -2.27 20.05 -0.89
CA LEU A 171 -1.20 20.54 -1.76
C LEU A 171 -1.34 20.06 -3.21
N LEU A 172 -1.89 18.86 -3.45
CA LEU A 172 -2.20 18.40 -4.81
C LEU A 172 -3.32 19.22 -5.46
N SER A 173 -4.28 19.70 -4.70
CA SER A 173 -5.39 20.52 -5.23
C SER A 173 -4.93 21.92 -5.65
N SER A 174 -3.87 22.43 -5.02
CA SER A 174 -3.37 23.80 -5.22
C SER A 174 -2.21 23.90 -6.22
N LYS A 175 -1.57 22.78 -6.58
CA LYS A 175 -0.41 22.76 -7.48
C LYS A 175 -0.74 22.17 -8.85
N SER A 176 0.02 22.58 -9.86
CA SER A 176 -0.02 21.95 -11.19
C SER A 176 0.31 20.46 -11.07
N LYS A 177 -0.52 19.61 -11.66
CA LYS A 177 -0.30 18.16 -11.75
C LYS A 177 0.96 17.89 -12.59
N GLY A 178 1.88 17.09 -12.10
CA GLY A 178 3.09 16.71 -12.85
C GLY A 178 3.99 15.76 -12.07
N ILE A 179 4.93 15.12 -12.77
CA ILE A 179 5.86 14.11 -12.24
C ILE A 179 6.59 14.60 -10.98
N LYS A 180 7.04 15.85 -10.95
CA LYS A 180 7.74 16.42 -9.79
C LYS A 180 6.84 16.51 -8.55
N THR A 181 5.57 16.80 -8.72
CA THR A 181 4.59 16.88 -7.63
C THR A 181 4.29 15.48 -7.07
N SER A 182 4.15 14.49 -7.95
CA SER A 182 3.93 13.09 -7.57
C SER A 182 5.14 12.49 -6.86
N GLY A 183 6.37 12.79 -7.31
CA GLY A 183 7.59 12.37 -6.64
C GLY A 183 7.75 12.95 -5.23
N LEU A 184 7.40 14.21 -5.01
CA LEU A 184 7.38 14.83 -3.67
C LEU A 184 6.32 14.20 -2.78
N HIS A 185 5.13 13.97 -3.32
CA HIS A 185 4.06 13.26 -2.61
C HIS A 185 4.53 11.88 -2.16
N PHE A 186 5.17 11.11 -3.06
CA PHE A 186 5.76 9.82 -2.73
C PHE A 186 6.72 9.91 -1.52
N SER A 187 7.70 10.79 -1.59
CA SER A 187 8.68 10.99 -0.52
C SER A 187 8.02 11.35 0.82
N ASN A 188 6.97 12.18 0.79
CA ASN A 188 6.25 12.57 1.99
C ASN A 188 5.40 11.42 2.55
N GLN A 189 4.81 10.56 1.71
CA GLN A 189 4.09 9.36 2.17
C GLN A 189 5.04 8.37 2.85
N VAL A 190 6.28 8.21 2.36
CA VAL A 190 7.30 7.40 3.04
C VAL A 190 7.62 7.96 4.44
N ARG A 191 7.79 9.28 4.57
CA ARG A 191 8.02 9.95 5.88
C ARG A 191 6.84 9.76 6.83
N ILE A 192 5.61 9.87 6.33
CA ILE A 192 4.39 9.64 7.11
C ILE A 192 4.32 8.19 7.59
N GLY A 193 4.61 7.23 6.72
CA GLY A 193 4.68 5.81 7.08
C GLY A 193 5.76 5.53 8.13
N SER A 194 6.95 6.13 7.97
CA SER A 194 8.02 6.01 8.96
C SER A 194 7.63 6.59 10.32
N LEU A 195 6.88 7.69 10.33
CA LEU A 195 6.39 8.29 11.57
C LEU A 195 5.37 7.39 12.28
N LEU A 196 4.44 6.77 11.53
CA LEU A 196 3.49 5.78 12.07
C LEU A 196 4.23 4.57 12.66
N LEU A 197 5.20 4.04 11.93
CA LEU A 197 6.02 2.91 12.40
C LEU A 197 6.77 3.26 13.70
N LEU A 198 7.35 4.45 13.76
CA LEU A 198 8.03 4.92 14.98
C LEU A 198 7.05 4.97 16.16
N GLY A 199 5.84 5.50 15.96
CA GLY A 199 4.80 5.50 16.99
C GLY A 199 4.41 4.10 17.45
N MET A 200 4.29 3.14 16.53
CA MET A 200 4.03 1.74 16.87
C MET A 200 5.15 1.11 17.70
N ILE A 201 6.41 1.33 17.30
CA ILE A 201 7.57 0.80 18.02
C ILE A 201 7.63 1.39 19.45
N LEU A 202 7.56 2.70 19.58
CA LEU A 202 7.62 3.38 20.87
C LEU A 202 6.50 2.95 21.80
N SER A 203 5.29 2.73 21.28
CA SER A 203 4.14 2.27 22.06
C SER A 203 4.26 0.83 22.59
N LYS A 204 5.23 0.06 22.13
CA LYS A 204 5.51 -1.31 22.59
C LYS A 204 6.68 -1.36 23.57
N ILE A 205 7.56 -0.34 23.55
CA ILE A 205 8.77 -0.28 24.40
C ILE A 205 8.47 0.42 25.74
N ILE A 206 7.56 1.40 25.71
CA ILE A 206 7.17 2.25 26.84
C ILE A 206 5.77 1.89 27.29
#